data_bc31efbac4e7533ef6fe34517861ef3e
#
_entry.id   bc31efbac4e7533ef6fe34517861ef3e
#
_cell.length_a   1.000
_cell.length_b   1.000
_cell.length_c   1.000
_cell.angle_alpha   90.00
_cell.angle_beta   90.00
_cell.angle_gamma   90.00
#
_symmetry.space_group_name_H-M   'P 1'
#
loop_
_entity.id
_entity.type
_entity.pdbx_description
1 polymer ?
#
loop_
_entity_poly.entity_id
_entity_poly.type
_entity_poly.pdbx_seq_one_letter_code
_entity_poly.pdbx_strand_id
1 'polypeptide(L)'
;MLPLQNETKICMLSFTTRIILFCLVVHVIVETIAACIMLKKRDKSDDGARKCISVFFITSAIASLVEIILVIVNPLGPNVYRLIDPKIILCGFLIFALLMFYCVELLRPHWLNAKRVFYIMLPWLLLVVALIISAVSNKQILVIHTIEQLSENLFQPDVFIRLLLVLLFVPYAIWLFVLDFNWRHSSASRRTTNIVVAMSIILCFTYIGCRGLQFFYAYIAHEFIYVLLTLFIIRFECKERIHRVSQHHNTTTPDKPQIIVPNGTMEFLSHAMEEVINNPDVWQNPDITINDIARIVGTNRTYLQVAAKQKGYASVMDMIHHVRIEYVCQQLRTVSSPQIQNIFYDAGYRSRTTAWRNFVNIMGCTPTEFEKPHLSTPPTEGW
;
A
#
# COMPACT_ATOMS: atom_id res chain seq x y z
N MET A 1 -5.86 -4.68 59.33
CA MET A 1 -5.42 -3.89 58.14
C MET A 1 -5.47 -4.63 56.81
N LEU A 2 -5.72 -5.95 56.78
CA LEU A 2 -5.83 -6.77 55.57
C LEU A 2 -7.15 -6.66 54.74
N PRO A 3 -8.35 -6.34 55.29
CA PRO A 3 -9.56 -6.30 54.50
C PRO A 3 -9.67 -5.06 53.58
N LEU A 4 -9.18 -3.91 54.01
CA LEU A 4 -9.26 -2.63 53.26
C LEU A 4 -8.38 -2.66 51.96
N GLN A 5 -7.25 -3.38 52.01
CA GLN A 5 -6.42 -3.55 50.78
C GLN A 5 -7.09 -4.44 49.74
N ASN A 6 -7.89 -5.40 50.16
CA ASN A 6 -8.63 -6.30 49.22
C ASN A 6 -9.84 -5.54 48.60
N GLU A 7 -10.58 -4.75 49.35
CA GLU A 7 -11.70 -3.98 48.78
C GLU A 7 -11.25 -2.90 47.81
N THR A 8 -10.14 -2.22 48.08
CA THR A 8 -9.54 -1.25 47.13
C THR A 8 -9.01 -1.95 45.87
N LYS A 9 -8.39 -3.12 45.99
CA LYS A 9 -7.98 -3.92 44.83
C LYS A 9 -9.17 -4.40 43.98
N ILE A 10 -10.25 -4.85 44.61
CA ILE A 10 -11.47 -5.31 43.92
C ILE A 10 -12.16 -4.10 43.25
N CYS A 11 -12.21 -2.93 43.92
CA CYS A 11 -12.77 -1.71 43.33
C CYS A 11 -11.93 -1.18 42.13
N MET A 12 -10.61 -1.21 42.22
CA MET A 12 -9.74 -0.84 41.08
C MET A 12 -9.85 -1.85 39.93
N LEU A 13 -9.97 -3.15 40.20
CA LEU A 13 -10.17 -4.16 39.16
C LEU A 13 -11.50 -3.96 38.45
N SER A 14 -12.59 -3.62 39.17
CA SER A 14 -13.87 -3.30 38.58
C SER A 14 -13.82 -2.00 37.73
N PHE A 15 -13.05 -1.02 38.13
CA PHE A 15 -12.86 0.24 37.39
C PHE A 15 -12.07 0.01 36.08
N THR A 16 -10.96 -0.71 36.13
CA THR A 16 -10.19 -1.05 34.92
C THR A 16 -11.00 -1.90 33.96
N THR A 17 -11.78 -2.86 34.43
CA THR A 17 -12.67 -3.67 33.61
C THR A 17 -13.74 -2.83 32.90
N ARG A 18 -14.33 -1.84 33.59
CA ARG A 18 -15.29 -0.90 32.99
C ARG A 18 -14.68 -0.05 31.90
N ILE A 19 -13.45 0.45 32.08
CA ILE A 19 -12.73 1.21 31.05
C ILE A 19 -12.45 0.32 29.82
N ILE A 20 -11.94 -0.90 30.03
CA ILE A 20 -11.69 -1.85 28.95
C ILE A 20 -12.96 -2.12 28.16
N LEU A 21 -14.09 -2.41 28.85
CA LEU A 21 -15.37 -2.63 28.20
C LEU A 21 -15.84 -1.40 27.40
N PHE A 22 -15.69 -0.21 27.96
CA PHE A 22 -16.03 1.03 27.27
C PHE A 22 -15.17 1.19 25.98
N CYS A 23 -13.86 0.99 26.07
CA CYS A 23 -12.97 1.06 24.91
C CYS A 23 -13.35 0.04 23.85
N LEU A 24 -13.62 -1.22 24.23
CA LEU A 24 -14.04 -2.27 23.30
C LEU A 24 -15.38 -1.96 22.61
N VAL A 25 -16.36 -1.40 23.34
CA VAL A 25 -17.65 -0.99 22.73
C VAL A 25 -17.43 0.14 21.71
N VAL A 26 -16.64 1.15 22.07
CA VAL A 26 -16.28 2.23 21.12
C VAL A 26 -15.58 1.65 19.88
N HIS A 27 -14.67 0.72 20.07
CA HIS A 27 -13.93 0.04 19.01
C HIS A 27 -14.90 -0.69 18.05
N VAL A 28 -15.81 -1.53 18.57
CA VAL A 28 -16.81 -2.24 17.74
C VAL A 28 -17.68 -1.26 16.94
N ILE A 29 -18.12 -0.17 17.56
CA ILE A 29 -18.95 0.84 16.88
C ILE A 29 -18.18 1.49 15.74
N VAL A 30 -16.94 1.97 16.00
CA VAL A 30 -16.10 2.65 15.00
C VAL A 30 -15.80 1.73 13.82
N GLU A 31 -15.43 0.48 14.09
CA GLU A 31 -15.10 -0.51 13.05
C GLU A 31 -16.32 -0.92 12.22
N THR A 32 -17.47 -1.12 12.87
CA THR A 32 -18.71 -1.44 12.15
C THR A 32 -19.10 -0.30 11.21
N ILE A 33 -19.00 0.95 11.67
CA ILE A 33 -19.23 2.13 10.82
C ILE A 33 -18.21 2.18 9.68
N ALA A 34 -16.92 1.94 9.97
CA ALA A 34 -15.86 1.93 8.97
C ALA A 34 -16.11 0.84 7.91
N ALA A 35 -16.44 -0.38 8.32
CA ALA A 35 -16.78 -1.48 7.43
C ALA A 35 -17.98 -1.14 6.54
N CYS A 36 -19.06 -0.59 7.11
CA CYS A 36 -20.25 -0.17 6.34
C CYS A 36 -19.90 0.91 5.30
N ILE A 37 -19.08 1.89 5.66
CA ILE A 37 -18.64 2.95 4.73
C ILE A 37 -17.82 2.34 3.58
N MET A 38 -16.88 1.43 3.88
CA MET A 38 -16.03 0.80 2.87
C MET A 38 -16.85 -0.09 1.93
N LEU A 39 -17.79 -0.87 2.45
CA LEU A 39 -18.67 -1.74 1.65
C LEU A 39 -19.62 -0.93 0.77
N LYS A 40 -20.25 0.15 1.30
CA LYS A 40 -21.16 1.01 0.53
C LYS A 40 -20.49 1.74 -0.62
N LYS A 41 -19.23 2.14 -0.43
CA LYS A 41 -18.43 2.87 -1.43
C LYS A 41 -17.61 1.94 -2.33
N ARG A 42 -17.81 0.64 -2.25
CA ARG A 42 -17.14 -0.33 -3.11
C ARG A 42 -17.64 -0.13 -4.53
N ASP A 43 -16.78 0.43 -5.36
CA ASP A 43 -17.03 0.50 -6.80
C ASP A 43 -17.00 -0.90 -7.41
N LYS A 44 -17.70 -1.11 -8.54
CA LYS A 44 -17.71 -2.41 -9.26
C LYS A 44 -16.32 -2.80 -9.77
N SER A 45 -15.35 -1.88 -9.75
CA SER A 45 -13.96 -2.16 -10.09
C SER A 45 -13.31 -3.07 -9.04
N ASP A 46 -12.40 -3.92 -9.47
CA ASP A 46 -11.69 -4.89 -8.63
C ASP A 46 -10.66 -4.21 -7.71
N ASP A 47 -11.13 -3.47 -6.71
CA ASP A 47 -10.30 -2.74 -5.76
C ASP A 47 -9.83 -3.66 -4.62
N GLY A 48 -8.65 -4.29 -4.79
CA GLY A 48 -8.04 -5.20 -3.82
C GLY A 48 -7.81 -4.56 -2.46
N ALA A 49 -7.33 -3.30 -2.41
CA ALA A 49 -7.06 -2.62 -1.15
C ALA A 49 -8.33 -2.38 -0.32
N ARG A 50 -9.44 -1.99 -0.95
CA ARG A 50 -10.73 -1.85 -0.25
C ARG A 50 -11.30 -3.17 0.23
N LYS A 51 -11.08 -4.25 -0.53
CA LYS A 51 -11.44 -5.59 -0.07
C LYS A 51 -10.68 -5.92 1.21
N CYS A 52 -9.36 -5.74 1.22
CA CYS A 52 -8.52 -6.04 2.38
C CYS A 52 -8.92 -5.22 3.61
N ILE A 53 -9.10 -3.90 3.47
CA ILE A 53 -9.46 -3.04 4.62
C ILE A 53 -10.89 -3.30 5.12
N SER A 54 -11.84 -3.66 4.25
CA SER A 54 -13.19 -4.04 4.66
C SER A 54 -13.18 -5.33 5.48
N VAL A 55 -12.42 -6.34 5.02
CA VAL A 55 -12.24 -7.60 5.75
C VAL A 55 -11.55 -7.36 7.08
N PHE A 56 -10.53 -6.50 7.12
CA PHE A 56 -9.86 -6.09 8.36
C PHE A 56 -10.84 -5.51 9.37
N PHE A 57 -11.65 -4.51 9.01
CA PHE A 57 -12.62 -3.90 9.93
C PHE A 57 -13.67 -4.89 10.42
N ILE A 58 -14.20 -5.76 9.54
CA ILE A 58 -15.18 -6.78 9.92
C ILE A 58 -14.55 -7.77 10.92
N THR A 59 -13.36 -8.28 10.61
CA THR A 59 -12.69 -9.28 11.44
C THR A 59 -12.33 -8.71 12.82
N SER A 60 -11.84 -7.46 12.86
CA SER A 60 -11.49 -6.78 14.09
C SER A 60 -12.73 -6.49 14.95
N ALA A 61 -13.83 -6.02 14.36
CA ALA A 61 -15.11 -5.84 15.06
C ALA A 61 -15.63 -7.15 15.69
N ILE A 62 -15.55 -8.26 14.95
CA ILE A 62 -15.94 -9.58 15.48
C ILE A 62 -15.01 -10.00 16.64
N ALA A 63 -13.70 -9.81 16.49
CA ALA A 63 -12.74 -10.15 17.55
C ALA A 63 -12.99 -9.35 18.84
N SER A 64 -13.25 -8.03 18.69
CA SER A 64 -13.59 -7.16 19.83
C SER A 64 -14.92 -7.53 20.47
N LEU A 65 -15.92 -7.94 19.67
CA LEU A 65 -17.19 -8.42 20.19
C LEU A 65 -17.03 -9.71 21.00
N VAL A 66 -16.23 -10.66 20.50
CA VAL A 66 -15.91 -11.90 21.24
C VAL A 66 -15.19 -11.57 22.55
N GLU A 67 -14.28 -10.58 22.55
CA GLU A 67 -13.58 -10.16 23.74
C GLU A 67 -14.54 -9.53 24.78
N ILE A 68 -15.50 -8.71 24.35
CA ILE A 68 -16.56 -8.16 25.22
C ILE A 68 -17.31 -9.31 25.90
N ILE A 69 -17.74 -10.33 25.15
CA ILE A 69 -18.44 -11.49 25.69
C ILE A 69 -17.59 -12.21 26.72
N LEU A 70 -16.29 -12.44 26.43
CA LEU A 70 -15.39 -13.12 27.35
C LEU A 70 -15.17 -12.32 28.65
N VAL A 71 -15.09 -10.99 28.57
CA VAL A 71 -14.93 -10.11 29.74
C VAL A 71 -16.21 -10.09 30.59
N ILE A 72 -17.39 -10.15 29.95
CA ILE A 72 -18.68 -10.21 30.67
C ILE A 72 -18.87 -11.55 31.36
N VAL A 73 -18.53 -12.66 30.68
CA VAL A 73 -18.70 -14.03 31.22
C VAL A 73 -17.69 -14.30 32.34
N ASN A 74 -16.48 -13.73 32.27
CA ASN A 74 -15.42 -13.90 33.28
C ASN A 74 -14.85 -12.57 33.76
N PRO A 75 -15.62 -11.71 34.44
CA PRO A 75 -15.17 -10.35 34.80
C PRO A 75 -14.00 -10.32 35.82
N LEU A 76 -13.79 -11.42 36.55
CA LEU A 76 -12.75 -11.55 37.58
C LEU A 76 -11.74 -12.66 37.24
N GLY A 77 -11.78 -13.22 36.05
CA GLY A 77 -10.87 -14.30 35.67
C GLY A 77 -9.40 -13.86 35.63
N PRO A 78 -8.47 -14.73 36.03
CA PRO A 78 -7.03 -14.44 35.91
C PRO A 78 -6.54 -14.23 34.47
N ASN A 79 -7.44 -14.32 33.53
CA ASN A 79 -7.19 -14.14 32.10
C ASN A 79 -6.85 -12.71 31.68
N VAL A 80 -7.16 -11.71 32.49
CA VAL A 80 -6.89 -10.29 32.18
C VAL A 80 -5.39 -9.94 32.23
N TYR A 81 -4.57 -10.81 32.90
CA TYR A 81 -3.15 -10.54 33.12
C TYR A 81 -2.29 -11.76 32.74
N ARG A 82 -2.42 -12.24 31.50
CA ARG A 82 -1.55 -13.31 30.99
C ARG A 82 -0.57 -12.73 30.00
N LEU A 83 0.72 -12.78 30.33
CA LEU A 83 1.78 -12.45 29.39
C LEU A 83 1.83 -13.48 28.27
N ILE A 84 1.96 -13.00 27.05
CA ILE A 84 2.11 -13.80 25.83
C ILE A 84 1.02 -14.88 25.69
N ASP A 85 -0.25 -14.50 25.94
CA ASP A 85 -1.37 -15.42 25.77
C ASP A 85 -1.45 -15.86 24.30
N PRO A 86 -1.43 -17.18 24.00
CA PRO A 86 -1.47 -17.68 22.63
C PRO A 86 -2.68 -17.18 21.84
N LYS A 87 -3.84 -17.06 22.49
CA LYS A 87 -5.07 -16.60 21.82
C LYS A 87 -4.93 -15.16 21.34
N ILE A 88 -4.38 -14.29 22.20
CA ILE A 88 -4.15 -12.88 21.88
C ILE A 88 -3.11 -12.74 20.76
N ILE A 89 -2.02 -13.50 20.82
CA ILE A 89 -0.96 -13.46 19.80
C ILE A 89 -1.51 -13.94 18.44
N LEU A 90 -2.23 -15.05 18.40
CA LEU A 90 -2.76 -15.63 17.18
C LEU A 90 -3.81 -14.71 16.52
N CYS A 91 -4.78 -14.22 17.31
CA CYS A 91 -5.79 -13.29 16.81
C CYS A 91 -5.14 -11.97 16.36
N GLY A 92 -4.23 -11.42 17.15
CA GLY A 92 -3.53 -10.18 16.83
C GLY A 92 -2.70 -10.28 15.56
N PHE A 93 -2.02 -11.41 15.34
CA PHE A 93 -1.27 -11.60 14.11
C PHE A 93 -2.21 -11.68 12.88
N LEU A 94 -3.35 -12.34 13.00
CA LEU A 94 -4.33 -12.39 11.90
C LEU A 94 -4.84 -11.01 11.53
N ILE A 95 -5.22 -10.20 12.52
CA ILE A 95 -5.67 -8.82 12.35
C ILE A 95 -4.56 -7.97 11.72
N PHE A 96 -3.33 -8.11 12.21
CA PHE A 96 -2.15 -7.46 11.63
C PHE A 96 -1.93 -7.84 10.17
N ALA A 97 -2.01 -9.13 9.84
CA ALA A 97 -1.83 -9.63 8.49
C ALA A 97 -2.82 -9.00 7.50
N LEU A 98 -4.09 -8.85 7.91
CA LEU A 98 -5.11 -8.18 7.09
C LEU A 98 -4.78 -6.70 6.84
N LEU A 99 -4.31 -5.97 7.86
CA LEU A 99 -3.87 -4.59 7.73
C LEU A 99 -2.62 -4.49 6.86
N MET A 100 -1.69 -5.42 7.00
CA MET A 100 -0.50 -5.53 6.16
C MET A 100 -0.87 -5.76 4.69
N PHE A 101 -1.81 -6.65 4.40
CA PHE A 101 -2.30 -6.88 3.03
C PHE A 101 -2.93 -5.62 2.42
N TYR A 102 -3.65 -4.84 3.21
CA TYR A 102 -4.11 -3.54 2.78
C TYR A 102 -2.95 -2.61 2.40
N CYS A 103 -1.91 -2.51 3.23
CA CYS A 103 -0.72 -1.71 2.93
C CYS A 103 0.00 -2.20 1.65
N VAL A 104 0.12 -3.52 1.47
CA VAL A 104 0.73 -4.11 0.26
C VAL A 104 -0.07 -3.76 -0.99
N GLU A 105 -1.41 -3.84 -0.94
CA GLU A 105 -2.27 -3.47 -2.07
C GLU A 105 -2.26 -1.97 -2.37
N LEU A 106 -1.99 -1.11 -1.36
CA LEU A 106 -1.75 0.32 -1.60
C LEU A 106 -0.40 0.58 -2.27
N LEU A 107 0.65 -0.15 -1.88
CA LEU A 107 2.00 -0.02 -2.43
C LEU A 107 2.10 -0.64 -3.83
N ARG A 108 1.51 -1.81 -4.03
CA ARG A 108 1.54 -2.60 -5.27
C ARG A 108 0.16 -3.18 -5.58
N PRO A 109 -0.73 -2.41 -6.21
CA PRO A 109 -2.06 -2.89 -6.59
C PRO A 109 -2.01 -4.17 -7.43
N HIS A 110 -2.94 -5.10 -7.17
CA HIS A 110 -3.05 -6.41 -7.83
C HIS A 110 -1.82 -7.34 -7.68
N TRP A 111 -0.93 -7.02 -6.73
CA TRP A 111 0.22 -7.89 -6.47
C TRP A 111 -0.14 -9.11 -5.62
N LEU A 112 -1.11 -8.99 -4.72
CA LEU A 112 -1.58 -10.10 -3.87
C LEU A 112 -2.40 -11.11 -4.68
N ASN A 113 -1.98 -12.36 -4.63
CA ASN A 113 -2.73 -13.51 -5.10
C ASN A 113 -2.69 -14.64 -4.07
N ALA A 114 -3.56 -15.63 -4.18
CA ALA A 114 -3.67 -16.71 -3.21
C ALA A 114 -2.34 -17.42 -2.92
N LYS A 115 -1.50 -17.64 -3.94
CA LYS A 115 -0.18 -18.27 -3.77
C LYS A 115 0.75 -17.39 -2.94
N ARG A 116 0.82 -16.09 -3.22
CA ARG A 116 1.69 -15.15 -2.48
C ARG A 116 1.21 -14.99 -1.04
N VAL A 117 -0.10 -14.87 -0.83
CA VAL A 117 -0.68 -14.82 0.52
C VAL A 117 -0.30 -16.07 1.31
N PHE A 118 -0.40 -17.26 0.70
CA PHE A 118 0.02 -18.52 1.34
C PHE A 118 1.50 -18.49 1.73
N TYR A 119 2.41 -18.10 0.82
CA TYR A 119 3.84 -18.03 1.15
C TYR A 119 4.17 -16.98 2.21
N ILE A 120 3.50 -15.85 2.20
CA ILE A 120 3.66 -14.82 3.25
C ILE A 120 3.20 -15.35 4.60
N MET A 121 2.09 -16.09 4.64
CA MET A 121 1.54 -16.65 5.88
C MET A 121 2.25 -17.93 6.34
N LEU A 122 3.05 -18.55 5.49
CA LEU A 122 3.68 -19.86 5.80
C LEU A 122 4.50 -19.87 7.09
N PRO A 123 5.38 -18.87 7.40
CA PRO A 123 6.12 -18.87 8.66
C PRO A 123 5.21 -18.84 9.88
N TRP A 124 4.13 -18.07 9.84
CA TRP A 124 3.13 -18.02 10.90
C TRP A 124 2.38 -19.36 11.04
N LEU A 125 1.96 -19.97 9.92
CA LEU A 125 1.28 -21.27 9.93
C LEU A 125 2.17 -22.36 10.53
N LEU A 126 3.45 -22.39 10.20
CA LEU A 126 4.40 -23.36 10.75
C LEU A 126 4.55 -23.18 12.27
N LEU A 127 4.65 -21.95 12.76
CA LEU A 127 4.74 -21.68 14.19
C LEU A 127 3.44 -22.03 14.93
N VAL A 128 2.27 -21.80 14.31
CA VAL A 128 0.97 -22.21 14.87
C VAL A 128 0.88 -23.73 14.99
N VAL A 129 1.29 -24.45 13.94
CA VAL A 129 1.32 -25.92 13.97
C VAL A 129 2.27 -26.42 15.07
N ALA A 130 3.48 -25.83 15.18
CA ALA A 130 4.42 -26.14 16.23
C ALA A 130 3.85 -25.90 17.64
N LEU A 131 3.11 -24.79 17.82
CA LEU A 131 2.44 -24.47 19.08
C LEU A 131 1.35 -25.53 19.44
N ILE A 132 0.55 -25.91 18.42
CA ILE A 132 -0.48 -26.96 18.60
C ILE A 132 0.18 -28.30 19.00
N ILE A 133 1.25 -28.70 18.32
CA ILE A 133 1.98 -29.93 18.63
C ILE A 133 2.53 -29.88 20.07
N SER A 134 3.13 -28.74 20.45
CA SER A 134 3.64 -28.54 21.81
C SER A 134 2.52 -28.63 22.87
N ALA A 135 1.37 -28.01 22.59
CA ALA A 135 0.21 -28.06 23.49
C ALA A 135 -0.36 -29.45 23.65
N VAL A 136 -0.41 -30.24 22.59
CA VAL A 136 -0.89 -31.63 22.62
C VAL A 136 0.10 -32.52 23.33
N SER A 137 1.41 -32.35 23.10
CA SER A 137 2.47 -33.17 23.74
C SER A 137 2.58 -32.92 25.24
N ASN A 138 2.48 -31.68 25.69
CA ASN A 138 2.61 -31.30 27.09
C ASN A 138 1.29 -31.32 27.87
N LYS A 139 0.16 -31.58 27.20
CA LYS A 139 -1.21 -31.58 27.76
C LYS A 139 -1.66 -30.26 28.40
N GLN A 140 -0.79 -29.27 28.56
CA GLN A 140 -1.09 -27.95 29.11
C GLN A 140 -0.19 -26.88 28.51
N ILE A 141 -0.76 -25.71 28.24
CA ILE A 141 -0.01 -24.50 27.86
C ILE A 141 0.36 -23.77 29.15
N LEU A 142 1.64 -23.46 29.33
CA LEU A 142 2.10 -22.75 30.52
C LEU A 142 1.50 -21.32 30.54
N VAL A 143 0.82 -20.99 31.63
CA VAL A 143 0.28 -19.64 31.85
C VAL A 143 1.33 -18.81 32.55
N ILE A 144 1.72 -17.69 31.94
CA ILE A 144 2.74 -16.78 32.44
C ILE A 144 2.06 -15.48 32.89
N HIS A 145 2.34 -15.06 34.12
CA HIS A 145 1.75 -13.87 34.72
C HIS A 145 2.76 -12.75 34.97
N THR A 146 4.06 -13.06 35.06
CA THR A 146 5.10 -12.08 35.36
C THR A 146 6.28 -12.22 34.42
N ILE A 147 7.06 -11.12 34.29
CA ILE A 147 8.29 -11.12 33.46
C ILE A 147 9.34 -12.08 34.04
N GLU A 148 9.39 -12.26 35.34
CA GLU A 148 10.29 -13.20 36.00
C GLU A 148 9.95 -14.64 35.58
N GLN A 149 8.68 -15.03 35.64
CA GLN A 149 8.22 -16.34 35.15
C GLN A 149 8.52 -16.51 33.64
N LEU A 150 8.43 -15.46 32.86
CA LEU A 150 8.79 -15.48 31.44
C LEU A 150 10.29 -15.79 31.26
N SER A 151 11.16 -15.13 32.03
CA SER A 151 12.61 -15.30 31.93
C SER A 151 13.04 -16.72 32.40
N GLU A 152 12.44 -17.26 33.43
CA GLU A 152 12.71 -18.59 33.94
C GLU A 152 12.28 -19.71 32.96
N ASN A 153 11.21 -19.47 32.22
CA ASN A 153 10.62 -20.46 31.30
C ASN A 153 10.90 -20.18 29.82
N LEU A 154 11.85 -19.32 29.51
CA LEU A 154 12.16 -18.87 28.16
C LEU A 154 12.44 -20.00 27.16
N PHE A 155 13.11 -21.03 27.61
CA PHE A 155 13.51 -22.19 26.81
C PHE A 155 12.46 -23.33 26.77
N GLN A 156 11.33 -23.15 27.43
CA GLN A 156 10.24 -24.11 27.26
C GLN A 156 9.65 -24.00 25.86
N PRO A 157 9.43 -25.11 25.14
CA PRO A 157 9.05 -25.11 23.73
C PRO A 157 7.83 -24.25 23.42
N ASP A 158 6.79 -24.30 24.22
CA ASP A 158 5.57 -23.52 24.03
C ASP A 158 5.79 -22.02 24.26
N VAL A 159 6.60 -21.62 25.23
CA VAL A 159 6.96 -20.24 25.53
C VAL A 159 7.84 -19.67 24.40
N PHE A 160 8.85 -20.46 24.00
CA PHE A 160 9.77 -20.08 22.93
C PHE A 160 9.04 -19.88 21.60
N ILE A 161 8.11 -20.77 21.24
CA ILE A 161 7.29 -20.63 20.01
C ILE A 161 6.42 -19.38 20.07
N ARG A 162 5.82 -19.05 21.22
CA ARG A 162 5.03 -17.82 21.40
C ARG A 162 5.88 -16.56 21.24
N LEU A 163 7.11 -16.57 21.74
CA LEU A 163 8.06 -15.47 21.52
C LEU A 163 8.44 -15.34 20.05
N LEU A 164 8.69 -16.44 19.35
CA LEU A 164 8.93 -16.40 17.89
C LEU A 164 7.73 -15.85 17.14
N LEU A 165 6.50 -16.18 17.52
CA LEU A 165 5.29 -15.61 16.94
C LEU A 165 5.21 -14.10 17.14
N VAL A 166 5.57 -13.59 18.31
CA VAL A 166 5.65 -12.14 18.58
C VAL A 166 6.77 -11.50 17.76
N LEU A 167 7.95 -12.11 17.74
CA LEU A 167 9.09 -11.58 16.98
C LEU A 167 8.84 -11.56 15.47
N LEU A 168 7.96 -12.42 14.95
CA LEU A 168 7.60 -12.46 13.52
C LEU A 168 6.98 -11.17 13.01
N PHE A 169 6.39 -10.33 13.86
CA PHE A 169 5.89 -9.01 13.47
C PHE A 169 7.00 -8.10 12.94
N VAL A 170 8.23 -8.22 13.48
CA VAL A 170 9.36 -7.34 13.11
C VAL A 170 9.77 -7.51 11.64
N PRO A 171 10.06 -8.71 11.11
CA PRO A 171 10.42 -8.87 9.70
C PRO A 171 9.30 -8.47 8.75
N TYR A 172 8.04 -8.67 9.10
CA TYR A 172 6.93 -8.20 8.27
C TYR A 172 6.81 -6.67 8.25
N ALA A 173 7.03 -6.01 9.40
CA ALA A 173 7.07 -4.55 9.46
C ALA A 173 8.23 -3.98 8.62
N ILE A 174 9.43 -4.56 8.73
CA ILE A 174 10.59 -4.19 7.92
C ILE A 174 10.31 -4.40 6.44
N TRP A 175 9.71 -5.53 6.07
CA TRP A 175 9.37 -5.83 4.69
C TRP A 175 8.45 -4.79 4.06
N LEU A 176 7.45 -4.27 4.80
CA LEU A 176 6.58 -3.19 4.32
C LEU A 176 7.37 -1.91 3.99
N PHE A 177 8.43 -1.58 4.73
CA PHE A 177 9.28 -0.42 4.43
C PHE A 177 10.16 -0.64 3.19
N VAL A 178 10.62 -1.87 2.97
CA VAL A 178 11.49 -2.22 1.83
C VAL A 178 10.69 -2.39 0.55
N LEU A 179 9.36 -2.57 0.65
CA LEU A 179 8.51 -2.80 -0.50
C LEU A 179 8.47 -1.55 -1.40
N ASP A 180 8.87 -1.70 -2.66
CA ASP A 180 8.86 -0.61 -3.64
C ASP A 180 7.45 -0.12 -3.95
N PHE A 181 7.28 1.19 -3.92
CA PHE A 181 6.03 1.83 -4.28
C PHE A 181 5.81 1.83 -5.81
N ASN A 182 4.77 1.16 -6.29
CA ASN A 182 4.40 1.19 -7.70
C ASN A 182 3.53 2.41 -8.02
N TRP A 183 4.18 3.55 -8.30
CA TRP A 183 3.52 4.82 -8.58
C TRP A 183 2.62 4.82 -9.84
N ARG A 184 2.85 3.87 -10.80
CA ARG A 184 2.09 3.78 -12.06
C ARG A 184 0.67 3.25 -11.85
N HIS A 185 0.51 2.31 -10.93
CA HIS A 185 -0.76 1.64 -10.67
C HIS A 185 -1.37 2.03 -9.33
N SER A 186 -0.67 2.83 -8.53
CA SER A 186 -1.18 3.23 -7.21
C SER A 186 -2.26 4.30 -7.32
N SER A 187 -3.38 4.04 -6.68
CA SER A 187 -4.50 4.99 -6.52
C SER A 187 -4.25 6.06 -5.45
N ALA A 188 -3.08 6.04 -4.80
CA ALA A 188 -2.72 6.92 -3.69
C ALA A 188 -1.41 7.68 -3.92
N SER A 189 -1.19 8.81 -3.23
CA SER A 189 0.11 9.49 -3.26
C SER A 189 1.12 8.69 -2.44
N ARG A 190 2.40 8.69 -2.84
CA ARG A 190 3.47 8.05 -2.09
C ARG A 190 3.53 8.55 -0.63
N ARG A 191 3.36 9.87 -0.42
CA ARG A 191 3.39 10.48 0.91
C ARG A 191 2.29 9.92 1.82
N THR A 192 1.04 9.88 1.33
CA THR A 192 -0.09 9.39 2.13
C THR A 192 0.01 7.90 2.38
N THR A 193 0.46 7.11 1.38
CA THR A 193 0.70 5.67 1.55
C THR A 193 1.76 5.40 2.61
N ASN A 194 2.88 6.13 2.61
CA ASN A 194 3.92 5.99 3.63
C ASN A 194 3.40 6.33 5.04
N ILE A 195 2.50 7.32 5.17
CA ILE A 195 1.87 7.66 6.46
C ILE A 195 1.01 6.49 6.95
N VAL A 196 0.16 5.90 6.08
CA VAL A 196 -0.66 4.73 6.42
C VAL A 196 0.20 3.56 6.87
N VAL A 197 1.28 3.26 6.13
CA VAL A 197 2.22 2.17 6.46
C VAL A 197 2.89 2.43 7.80
N ALA A 198 3.40 3.64 8.04
CA ALA A 198 4.04 3.99 9.30
C ALA A 198 3.08 3.88 10.48
N MET A 199 1.85 4.40 10.36
CA MET A 199 0.82 4.29 11.39
C MET A 199 0.44 2.83 11.66
N SER A 200 0.33 2.00 10.62
CA SER A 200 0.05 0.57 10.76
C SER A 200 1.14 -0.16 11.52
N ILE A 201 2.40 0.19 11.29
CA ILE A 201 3.55 -0.39 12.01
C ILE A 201 3.56 0.05 13.47
N ILE A 202 3.32 1.33 13.75
CA ILE A 202 3.20 1.85 15.12
C ILE A 202 2.06 1.12 15.85
N LEU A 203 0.92 0.91 15.19
CA LEU A 203 -0.20 0.17 15.77
C LEU A 203 0.20 -1.26 16.15
N CYS A 204 0.99 -1.95 15.33
CA CYS A 204 1.47 -3.30 15.63
C CYS A 204 2.38 -3.32 16.86
N PHE A 205 3.33 -2.40 16.96
CA PHE A 205 4.22 -2.35 18.12
C PHE A 205 3.48 -1.99 19.40
N THR A 206 2.53 -1.06 19.34
CA THR A 206 1.69 -0.74 20.51
C THR A 206 0.78 -1.91 20.88
N TYR A 207 0.26 -2.69 19.90
CA TYR A 207 -0.50 -3.90 20.18
C TYR A 207 0.32 -4.95 20.94
N ILE A 208 1.54 -5.24 20.48
CA ILE A 208 2.46 -6.15 21.18
C ILE A 208 2.73 -5.67 22.60
N GLY A 209 3.02 -4.37 22.78
CA GLY A 209 3.30 -3.78 24.09
C GLY A 209 2.11 -3.85 25.05
N CYS A 210 0.91 -3.53 24.57
CA CYS A 210 -0.27 -3.48 25.45
C CYS A 210 -0.92 -4.86 25.67
N ARG A 211 -0.99 -5.70 24.64
CA ARG A 211 -1.65 -7.01 24.70
C ARG A 211 -0.67 -8.13 25.08
N GLY A 212 0.58 -8.04 24.61
CA GLY A 212 1.61 -9.03 24.93
C GLY A 212 2.19 -8.86 26.34
N LEU A 213 2.45 -7.61 26.78
CA LEU A 213 3.03 -7.27 28.08
C LEU A 213 2.02 -6.72 29.09
N GLN A 214 0.78 -6.49 28.67
CA GLN A 214 -0.38 -6.10 29.49
C GLN A 214 -0.19 -4.83 30.33
N PHE A 215 0.43 -3.82 29.78
CA PHE A 215 0.49 -2.48 30.37
C PHE A 215 -0.84 -1.75 30.18
N PHE A 216 -1.58 -1.48 31.25
CA PHE A 216 -2.89 -0.81 31.20
C PHE A 216 -2.87 0.53 30.46
N TYR A 217 -1.86 1.38 30.74
CA TYR A 217 -1.73 2.66 30.04
C TYR A 217 -1.38 2.49 28.56
N ALA A 218 -0.58 1.47 28.22
CA ALA A 218 -0.29 1.15 26.84
C ALA A 218 -1.55 0.67 26.10
N TYR A 219 -2.46 -0.05 26.76
CA TYR A 219 -3.76 -0.43 26.19
C TYR A 219 -4.58 0.79 25.81
N ILE A 220 -4.75 1.77 26.70
CA ILE A 220 -5.51 3.01 26.40
C ILE A 220 -4.84 3.78 25.26
N ALA A 221 -3.52 3.91 25.27
CA ALA A 221 -2.78 4.57 24.20
C ALA A 221 -2.96 3.83 22.85
N HIS A 222 -2.94 2.50 22.84
CA HIS A 222 -3.18 1.70 21.67
C HIS A 222 -4.57 1.94 21.10
N GLU A 223 -5.62 1.89 21.91
CA GLU A 223 -7.00 2.12 21.46
C GLU A 223 -7.18 3.53 20.86
N PHE A 224 -6.55 4.53 21.46
CA PHE A 224 -6.56 5.89 20.93
C PHE A 224 -5.87 5.99 19.56
N ILE A 225 -4.68 5.39 19.41
CA ILE A 225 -3.94 5.35 18.15
C ILE A 225 -4.76 4.59 17.09
N TYR A 226 -5.41 3.49 17.49
CA TYR A 226 -6.25 2.70 16.61
C TYR A 226 -7.43 3.50 16.05
N VAL A 227 -8.17 4.22 16.90
CA VAL A 227 -9.29 5.07 16.47
C VAL A 227 -8.79 6.17 15.52
N LEU A 228 -7.66 6.82 15.83
CA LEU A 228 -7.07 7.83 14.94
C LEU A 228 -6.69 7.27 13.58
N LEU A 229 -6.06 6.09 13.54
CA LEU A 229 -5.71 5.42 12.29
C LEU A 229 -6.96 5.07 11.49
N THR A 230 -7.99 4.53 12.13
CA THR A 230 -9.26 4.19 11.48
C THR A 230 -9.92 5.42 10.85
N LEU A 231 -10.01 6.54 11.59
CA LEU A 231 -10.54 7.80 11.06
C LEU A 231 -9.69 8.35 9.91
N PHE A 232 -8.38 8.23 10.01
CA PHE A 232 -7.46 8.62 8.93
C PHE A 232 -7.67 7.75 7.67
N ILE A 233 -7.79 6.44 7.81
CA ILE A 233 -8.05 5.52 6.69
C ILE A 233 -9.40 5.83 6.04
N ILE A 234 -10.46 6.05 6.83
CA ILE A 234 -11.79 6.43 6.31
C ILE A 234 -11.69 7.72 5.50
N ARG A 235 -11.05 8.76 6.05
CA ARG A 235 -10.84 10.03 5.34
C ARG A 235 -10.04 9.84 4.05
N PHE A 236 -8.95 9.09 4.11
CA PHE A 236 -8.09 8.79 2.98
C PHE A 236 -8.84 8.04 1.87
N GLU A 237 -9.53 6.95 2.21
CA GLU A 237 -10.30 6.16 1.26
C GLU A 237 -11.48 6.95 0.67
N CYS A 238 -12.14 7.79 1.47
CA CYS A 238 -13.32 8.54 1.04
C CYS A 238 -12.99 9.80 0.24
N LYS A 239 -11.91 10.49 0.54
CA LYS A 239 -11.60 11.80 -0.04
C LYS A 239 -10.50 11.76 -1.10
N GLU A 240 -9.37 11.12 -0.79
CA GLU A 240 -8.21 11.18 -1.68
C GLU A 240 -8.23 10.11 -2.76
N ARG A 241 -8.61 8.90 -2.38
CA ARG A 241 -8.55 7.76 -3.28
C ARG A 241 -9.70 7.74 -4.29
N ILE A 242 -10.93 8.12 -3.88
CA ILE A 242 -12.08 8.24 -4.80
C ILE A 242 -11.82 9.30 -5.86
N HIS A 243 -11.28 10.47 -5.49
CA HIS A 243 -10.98 11.51 -6.48
C HIS A 243 -9.99 11.05 -7.54
N ARG A 244 -8.98 10.24 -7.20
CA ARG A 244 -8.00 9.73 -8.16
C ARG A 244 -8.51 8.57 -9.00
N VAL A 245 -9.24 7.64 -8.40
CA VAL A 245 -9.90 6.55 -9.14
C VAL A 245 -10.91 7.13 -10.12
N SER A 246 -11.68 8.15 -9.71
CA SER A 246 -12.59 8.86 -10.60
C SER A 246 -11.86 9.61 -11.72
N GLN A 247 -10.66 10.15 -11.48
CA GLN A 247 -9.83 10.75 -12.53
C GLN A 247 -9.22 9.71 -13.45
N HIS A 248 -8.78 8.55 -12.95
CA HIS A 248 -8.27 7.45 -13.78
C HIS A 248 -9.37 6.71 -14.54
N HIS A 249 -10.53 6.50 -13.92
CA HIS A 249 -11.69 5.89 -14.60
C HIS A 249 -12.26 6.80 -15.68
N ASN A 250 -12.17 8.10 -15.46
CA ASN A 250 -12.50 9.11 -16.47
C ASN A 250 -11.54 9.13 -17.67
N THR A 251 -10.40 8.41 -17.59
CA THR A 251 -9.48 8.24 -18.75
C THR A 251 -9.61 6.88 -19.44
N THR A 252 -10.40 5.93 -18.89
CA THR A 252 -10.50 4.55 -19.42
C THR A 252 -11.92 4.05 -19.68
N THR A 253 -12.97 4.82 -19.38
CA THR A 253 -14.35 4.43 -19.75
C THR A 253 -14.76 5.05 -21.08
N PRO A 254 -15.37 4.25 -22.01
CA PRO A 254 -15.88 4.76 -23.28
C PRO A 254 -17.13 5.63 -23.18
N ASP A 255 -17.65 5.92 -21.97
CA ASP A 255 -18.91 6.64 -21.73
C ASP A 255 -18.72 7.94 -20.94
N LYS A 256 -17.74 8.76 -21.29
CA LYS A 256 -17.92 10.21 -21.14
C LYS A 256 -18.68 10.71 -22.36
N PRO A 257 -19.58 11.73 -22.18
CA PRO A 257 -20.02 12.45 -23.37
C PRO A 257 -18.74 12.79 -24.13
N GLN A 258 -18.57 12.21 -25.31
CA GLN A 258 -17.50 12.60 -26.22
C GLN A 258 -17.60 14.12 -26.24
N ILE A 259 -16.53 14.79 -25.76
CA ILE A 259 -16.42 16.21 -26.02
C ILE A 259 -16.37 16.24 -27.53
N ILE A 260 -17.52 16.52 -28.13
CA ILE A 260 -17.67 16.65 -29.58
C ILE A 260 -16.90 17.91 -29.88
N VAL A 261 -15.63 17.74 -30.18
CA VAL A 261 -14.83 18.82 -30.75
C VAL A 261 -15.41 18.98 -32.16
N PRO A 262 -15.92 20.17 -32.55
CA PRO A 262 -16.40 20.37 -33.90
C PRO A 262 -15.35 19.90 -34.90
N ASN A 263 -15.74 19.23 -35.98
CA ASN A 263 -14.82 18.66 -36.96
C ASN A 263 -13.75 19.65 -37.45
N GLY A 264 -14.13 20.91 -37.72
CA GLY A 264 -13.17 21.96 -38.10
C GLY A 264 -12.16 22.33 -37.00
N THR A 265 -12.54 22.20 -35.72
CA THR A 265 -11.64 22.43 -34.58
C THR A 265 -10.65 21.28 -34.44
N MET A 266 -11.05 20.06 -34.77
CA MET A 266 -10.19 18.88 -34.64
C MET A 266 -9.11 18.84 -35.74
N GLU A 267 -9.44 19.22 -36.98
CA GLU A 267 -8.46 19.41 -38.05
C GLU A 267 -7.45 20.49 -37.70
N PHE A 268 -7.93 21.61 -37.21
CA PHE A 268 -7.08 22.71 -36.73
C PHE A 268 -6.11 22.21 -35.63
N LEU A 269 -6.62 21.49 -34.61
CA LEU A 269 -5.80 20.95 -33.52
C LEU A 269 -4.79 19.93 -34.02
N SER A 270 -5.17 19.07 -34.95
CA SER A 270 -4.27 18.10 -35.57
C SER A 270 -3.10 18.79 -36.28
N HIS A 271 -3.38 19.81 -37.06
CA HIS A 271 -2.37 20.59 -37.76
C HIS A 271 -1.48 21.37 -36.77
N ALA A 272 -2.07 22.04 -35.78
CA ALA A 272 -1.32 22.80 -34.78
C ALA A 272 -0.43 21.87 -33.89
N MET A 273 -0.85 20.64 -33.63
CA MET A 273 0.00 19.66 -32.96
C MET A 273 1.16 19.18 -33.84
N GLU A 274 0.99 19.10 -35.14
CA GLU A 274 2.09 18.83 -36.08
C GLU A 274 3.11 19.96 -36.09
N GLU A 275 2.66 21.21 -36.03
CA GLU A 275 3.56 22.36 -35.87
C GLU A 275 4.37 22.26 -34.55
N VAL A 276 3.74 21.87 -33.47
CA VAL A 276 4.44 21.65 -32.19
C VAL A 276 5.49 20.52 -32.31
N ILE A 277 5.17 19.42 -32.98
CA ILE A 277 6.10 18.28 -33.21
C ILE A 277 7.28 18.72 -34.09
N ASN A 278 7.01 19.52 -35.12
CA ASN A 278 8.02 19.94 -36.06
C ASN A 278 8.86 21.16 -35.58
N ASN A 279 8.54 21.71 -34.40
CA ASN A 279 9.27 22.85 -33.84
C ASN A 279 10.19 22.42 -32.70
N PRO A 280 11.52 22.31 -32.94
CA PRO A 280 12.48 21.92 -31.92
C PRO A 280 12.50 22.85 -30.69
N ASP A 281 12.29 24.16 -30.87
CA ASP A 281 12.31 25.12 -29.76
C ASP A 281 11.23 24.83 -28.72
N VAL A 282 10.14 24.14 -29.11
CA VAL A 282 9.07 23.76 -28.21
C VAL A 282 9.42 22.49 -27.45
N TRP A 283 9.73 21.40 -28.12
CA TRP A 283 9.90 20.10 -27.44
C TRP A 283 11.29 19.90 -26.83
N GLN A 284 12.33 20.62 -27.29
CA GLN A 284 13.65 20.64 -26.65
C GLN A 284 13.65 21.47 -25.34
N ASN A 285 12.68 22.33 -25.13
CA ASN A 285 12.57 23.06 -23.88
C ASN A 285 12.32 22.09 -22.71
N PRO A 286 13.25 21.95 -21.74
CA PRO A 286 13.11 21.00 -20.64
C PRO A 286 11.97 21.36 -19.66
N ASP A 287 11.50 22.60 -19.71
CA ASP A 287 10.45 23.15 -18.83
C ASP A 287 9.06 23.19 -19.48
N ILE A 288 8.94 22.73 -20.72
CA ILE A 288 7.66 22.75 -21.44
C ILE A 288 6.57 22.02 -20.66
N THR A 289 5.45 22.68 -20.48
CA THR A 289 4.27 22.14 -19.83
C THR A 289 3.10 22.04 -20.80
N ILE A 290 2.10 21.24 -20.46
CA ILE A 290 0.86 21.16 -21.24
C ILE A 290 0.15 22.52 -21.33
N ASN A 291 0.32 23.41 -20.34
CA ASN A 291 -0.25 24.76 -20.37
C ASN A 291 0.46 25.65 -21.41
N ASP A 292 1.77 25.49 -21.55
CA ASP A 292 2.54 26.25 -22.55
C ASP A 292 2.16 25.79 -23.94
N ILE A 293 2.04 24.48 -24.16
CA ILE A 293 1.57 23.93 -25.44
C ILE A 293 0.15 24.43 -25.76
N ALA A 294 -0.75 24.43 -24.76
CA ALA A 294 -2.10 24.93 -24.92
C ALA A 294 -2.14 26.40 -25.32
N ARG A 295 -1.22 27.21 -24.79
CA ARG A 295 -1.06 28.63 -25.14
C ARG A 295 -0.50 28.81 -26.55
N ILE A 296 0.50 28.00 -26.92
CA ILE A 296 1.10 28.03 -28.28
C ILE A 296 0.06 27.65 -29.33
N VAL A 297 -0.72 26.62 -29.09
CA VAL A 297 -1.76 26.11 -29.99
C VAL A 297 -3.04 27.00 -29.97
N GLY A 298 -3.18 27.89 -28.98
CA GLY A 298 -4.38 28.73 -28.83
C GLY A 298 -5.64 27.96 -28.41
N THR A 299 -5.48 26.92 -27.57
CA THR A 299 -6.57 26.04 -27.15
C THR A 299 -6.51 25.74 -25.65
N ASN A 300 -7.42 24.91 -25.17
CA ASN A 300 -7.41 24.44 -23.79
C ASN A 300 -6.79 23.04 -23.65
N ARG A 301 -6.37 22.70 -22.42
CA ARG A 301 -5.74 21.40 -22.08
C ARG A 301 -6.60 20.20 -22.45
N THR A 302 -7.93 20.34 -22.36
CA THR A 302 -8.88 19.25 -22.60
C THR A 302 -8.91 18.87 -24.08
N TYR A 303 -8.97 19.86 -24.95
CA TYR A 303 -8.96 19.65 -26.40
C TYR A 303 -7.62 19.08 -26.88
N LEU A 304 -6.49 19.60 -26.35
CA LEU A 304 -5.17 19.03 -26.64
C LEU A 304 -5.07 17.54 -26.23
N GLN A 305 -5.59 17.18 -25.06
CA GLN A 305 -5.58 15.77 -24.62
C GLN A 305 -6.45 14.87 -25.52
N VAL A 306 -7.58 15.38 -26.02
CA VAL A 306 -8.41 14.64 -26.98
C VAL A 306 -7.66 14.46 -28.30
N ALA A 307 -7.04 15.50 -28.83
CA ALA A 307 -6.27 15.44 -30.07
C ALA A 307 -5.05 14.51 -29.97
N ALA A 308 -4.30 14.55 -28.86
CA ALA A 308 -3.19 13.62 -28.62
C ALA A 308 -3.64 12.15 -28.62
N LYS A 309 -4.77 11.86 -27.98
CA LYS A 309 -5.35 10.50 -27.94
C LYS A 309 -5.80 10.02 -29.33
N GLN A 310 -6.39 10.89 -30.14
CA GLN A 310 -6.77 10.55 -31.52
C GLN A 310 -5.54 10.23 -32.39
N LYS A 311 -4.41 10.92 -32.13
CA LYS A 311 -3.13 10.61 -32.80
C LYS A 311 -2.43 9.37 -32.22
N GLY A 312 -3.06 8.66 -31.26
CA GLY A 312 -2.55 7.40 -30.68
C GLY A 312 -1.63 7.57 -29.48
N TYR A 313 -1.44 8.79 -28.96
CA TYR A 313 -0.62 9.02 -27.78
C TYR A 313 -1.45 8.93 -26.49
N ALA A 314 -0.84 8.47 -25.40
CA ALA A 314 -1.52 8.40 -24.10
C ALA A 314 -1.83 9.81 -23.53
N SER A 315 -1.01 10.81 -23.85
CA SER A 315 -1.16 12.22 -23.44
C SER A 315 -0.35 13.14 -24.32
N VAL A 316 -0.58 14.46 -24.19
CA VAL A 316 0.25 15.49 -24.88
C VAL A 316 1.73 15.38 -24.48
N MET A 317 2.03 15.15 -23.20
CA MET A 317 3.41 14.98 -22.75
C MET A 317 4.04 13.64 -23.20
N ASP A 318 3.22 12.62 -23.40
CA ASP A 318 3.66 11.37 -24.01
C ASP A 318 4.06 11.57 -25.48
N MET A 319 3.28 12.36 -26.24
CA MET A 319 3.65 12.78 -27.59
C MET A 319 5.00 13.51 -27.60
N ILE A 320 5.23 14.47 -26.71
CA ILE A 320 6.52 15.17 -26.59
C ILE A 320 7.66 14.19 -26.30
N HIS A 321 7.43 13.18 -25.43
CA HIS A 321 8.43 12.17 -25.17
C HIS A 321 8.75 11.30 -26.39
N HIS A 322 7.76 10.97 -27.23
CA HIS A 322 7.98 10.25 -28.49
C HIS A 322 8.86 11.07 -29.44
N VAL A 323 8.56 12.35 -29.64
CA VAL A 323 9.36 13.24 -30.49
C VAL A 323 10.81 13.36 -29.99
N ARG A 324 10.99 13.53 -28.70
CA ARG A 324 12.33 13.59 -28.08
C ARG A 324 13.12 12.31 -28.28
N ILE A 325 12.48 11.14 -28.12
CA ILE A 325 13.15 9.84 -28.32
C ILE A 325 13.45 9.59 -29.79
N GLU A 326 12.58 10.02 -30.69
CA GLU A 326 12.86 9.95 -32.13
C GLU A 326 14.10 10.77 -32.51
N TYR A 327 14.23 11.99 -31.99
CA TYR A 327 15.45 12.80 -32.13
C TYR A 327 16.68 12.07 -31.57
N VAL A 328 16.58 11.48 -30.37
CA VAL A 328 17.68 10.70 -29.78
C VAL A 328 18.07 9.54 -30.68
N CYS A 329 17.10 8.81 -31.24
CA CYS A 329 17.38 7.70 -32.16
C CYS A 329 18.09 8.17 -33.45
N GLN A 330 17.73 9.32 -33.97
CA GLN A 330 18.41 9.92 -35.14
C GLN A 330 19.86 10.25 -34.81
N GLN A 331 20.10 10.91 -33.66
CA GLN A 331 21.44 11.27 -33.23
C GLN A 331 22.33 10.02 -32.98
N LEU A 332 21.79 9.01 -32.35
CA LEU A 332 22.51 7.73 -32.09
C LEU A 332 22.92 7.00 -33.37
N ARG A 333 22.21 7.23 -34.48
CA ARG A 333 22.55 6.65 -35.81
C ARG A 333 23.58 7.47 -36.60
N THR A 334 23.63 8.77 -36.35
CA THR A 334 24.43 9.70 -37.19
C THR A 334 25.78 10.04 -36.57
N VAL A 335 25.91 10.01 -35.26
CA VAL A 335 27.11 10.42 -34.53
C VAL A 335 28.01 9.20 -34.25
N SER A 336 29.25 9.25 -34.71
CA SER A 336 30.24 8.23 -34.34
C SER A 336 30.71 8.45 -32.88
N SER A 337 30.52 7.45 -32.00
CA SER A 337 30.81 7.51 -30.56
C SER A 337 29.98 8.57 -29.80
N PRO A 338 28.65 8.41 -29.78
CA PRO A 338 27.76 9.40 -29.18
C PRO A 338 27.87 9.40 -27.65
N GLN A 339 27.99 10.57 -27.05
CA GLN A 339 27.79 10.72 -25.62
C GLN A 339 26.27 10.74 -25.33
N ILE A 340 25.68 9.59 -25.06
CA ILE A 340 24.24 9.39 -24.86
C ILE A 340 23.64 10.41 -23.90
N GLN A 341 24.38 10.79 -22.86
CA GLN A 341 23.92 11.76 -21.87
C GLN A 341 23.71 13.17 -22.46
N ASN A 342 24.62 13.61 -23.34
CA ASN A 342 24.51 14.92 -23.97
C ASN A 342 23.32 14.95 -24.94
N ILE A 343 23.14 13.89 -25.74
CA ILE A 343 21.98 13.75 -26.63
C ILE A 343 20.65 13.81 -25.86
N PHE A 344 20.58 13.25 -24.67
CA PHE A 344 19.38 13.37 -23.84
C PHE A 344 19.11 14.80 -23.37
N TYR A 345 20.15 15.57 -23.03
CA TYR A 345 19.98 16.97 -22.66
C TYR A 345 19.58 17.82 -23.89
N ASP A 346 20.20 17.58 -25.04
CA ASP A 346 19.85 18.24 -26.29
C ASP A 346 18.41 17.93 -26.73
N ALA A 347 17.89 16.73 -26.41
CA ALA A 347 16.51 16.36 -26.59
C ALA A 347 15.54 17.02 -25.57
N GLY A 348 16.03 17.85 -24.65
CA GLY A 348 15.21 18.55 -23.65
C GLY A 348 14.89 17.73 -22.39
N TYR A 349 15.68 16.72 -22.08
CA TYR A 349 15.53 16.02 -20.79
C TYR A 349 16.41 16.66 -19.71
N ARG A 350 15.84 16.90 -18.52
CA ARG A 350 16.60 17.40 -17.36
C ARG A 350 17.40 16.32 -16.62
N SER A 351 17.05 15.05 -16.79
CA SER A 351 17.75 13.97 -16.13
C SER A 351 17.92 12.76 -17.03
N ARG A 352 19.13 12.19 -16.97
CA ARG A 352 19.48 10.94 -17.66
C ARG A 352 18.51 9.80 -17.31
N THR A 353 18.14 9.66 -16.05
CA THR A 353 17.25 8.58 -15.58
C THR A 353 15.87 8.66 -16.21
N THR A 354 15.31 9.87 -16.35
CA THR A 354 14.00 10.07 -17.00
C THR A 354 14.08 9.80 -18.51
N ALA A 355 15.13 10.28 -19.18
CA ALA A 355 15.35 10.04 -20.59
C ALA A 355 15.52 8.55 -20.88
N TRP A 356 16.38 7.87 -20.13
CA TRP A 356 16.63 6.45 -20.26
C TRP A 356 15.37 5.61 -20.11
N ARG A 357 14.57 5.90 -19.08
CA ARG A 357 13.29 5.20 -18.85
C ARG A 357 12.31 5.39 -20.00
N ASN A 358 12.18 6.62 -20.51
CA ASN A 358 11.30 6.90 -21.65
C ASN A 358 11.80 6.22 -22.92
N PHE A 359 13.12 6.21 -23.15
CA PHE A 359 13.71 5.50 -24.27
C PHE A 359 13.37 4.00 -24.24
N VAL A 360 13.63 3.33 -23.11
CA VAL A 360 13.30 1.89 -22.97
C VAL A 360 11.79 1.64 -23.11
N ASN A 361 10.96 2.52 -22.58
CA ASN A 361 9.49 2.36 -22.71
C ASN A 361 8.99 2.48 -24.14
N ILE A 362 9.58 3.37 -24.94
CA ILE A 362 9.15 3.66 -26.31
C ILE A 362 9.80 2.70 -27.31
N MET A 363 11.11 2.42 -27.15
CA MET A 363 11.88 1.64 -28.10
C MET A 363 11.97 0.14 -27.75
N GLY A 364 11.63 -0.26 -26.54
CA GLY A 364 11.71 -1.64 -26.07
C GLY A 364 13.13 -2.17 -25.80
N CYS A 365 14.17 -1.37 -26.06
CA CYS A 365 15.59 -1.69 -25.84
C CYS A 365 16.30 -0.52 -25.15
N THR A 366 17.51 -0.76 -24.64
CA THR A 366 18.33 0.33 -24.06
C THR A 366 19.00 1.17 -25.15
N PRO A 367 19.34 2.44 -24.87
CA PRO A 367 20.08 3.29 -25.82
C PRO A 367 21.41 2.67 -26.28
N THR A 368 22.10 1.97 -25.38
CA THR A 368 23.36 1.26 -25.68
C THR A 368 23.18 0.02 -26.54
N GLU A 369 22.03 -0.65 -26.45
CA GLU A 369 21.68 -1.74 -27.34
C GLU A 369 21.26 -1.23 -28.71
N PHE A 370 20.57 -0.09 -28.75
CA PHE A 370 20.16 0.56 -30.00
C PHE A 370 21.34 1.10 -30.83
N GLU A 371 22.41 1.59 -30.15
CA GLU A 371 23.64 2.10 -30.77
C GLU A 371 24.46 0.98 -31.44
N LYS A 372 24.41 -0.24 -30.90
CA LYS A 372 25.17 -1.36 -31.50
C LYS A 372 24.63 -1.65 -32.89
N PRO A 373 25.48 -1.58 -33.95
CA PRO A 373 25.04 -1.96 -35.28
C PRO A 373 24.55 -3.41 -35.24
N HIS A 374 23.38 -3.70 -35.81
CA HIS A 374 22.97 -5.05 -36.10
C HIS A 374 24.02 -5.67 -37.05
N LEU A 375 24.98 -6.40 -36.48
CA LEU A 375 25.76 -7.37 -37.24
C LEU A 375 24.78 -8.45 -37.68
N SER A 376 24.06 -8.17 -38.79
CA SER A 376 23.39 -9.20 -39.56
C SER A 376 24.50 -10.13 -40.11
N THR A 377 24.67 -11.27 -39.47
CA THR A 377 25.33 -12.42 -40.09
C THR A 377 24.59 -12.71 -41.41
N PRO A 378 25.27 -12.68 -42.56
CA PRO A 378 24.65 -13.17 -43.80
C PRO A 378 24.30 -14.67 -43.60
N PRO A 379 23.21 -15.14 -44.16
CA PRO A 379 22.92 -16.57 -44.15
C PRO A 379 24.08 -17.29 -44.86
N THR A 380 24.79 -18.12 -44.10
CA THR A 380 25.70 -19.11 -44.69
C THR A 380 24.89 -20.04 -45.54
N GLU A 381 24.92 -19.83 -46.86
CA GLU A 381 24.62 -20.89 -47.83
C GLU A 381 25.61 -22.04 -47.55
N GLY A 382 25.04 -23.10 -46.97
CA GLY A 382 25.73 -24.37 -46.75
C GLY A 382 25.43 -25.32 -47.88
N TRP A 383 26.40 -25.85 -48.43
CA TRP A 383 26.49 -26.96 -49.41
C TRP A 383 25.72 -28.21 -48.98
#